data_329750a62c1de946040221a18ef5484a
#
_entry.id   329750a62c1de946040221a18ef5484a
#
_cell.length_a   1.000
_cell.length_b   1.000
_cell.length_c   1.000
_cell.angle_alpha   90.00
_cell.angle_beta   90.00
_cell.angle_gamma   90.00
#
_symmetry.space_group_name_H-M   'P 1'
#
loop_
_entity.id
_entity.type
_entity.pdbx_description
1 polymer ?
#
loop_
_entity_poly.entity_id
_entity_poly.type
_entity_poly.pdbx_seq_one_letter_code
_entity_poly.pdbx_strand_id
1 'polypeptide(L)'
;MSDSAQLAIQIEGLDVRYPGVHALRGVDLAIEEGSFVLLGGRSGGGKSTLAHALLGLLATDSEPPAVVQGRVTVGGLVPGHATTASLATRVGLVFQNPATQLFNGRVEEEVAFGPRNLNLEPSEIAQRVERALQVVGCQKLRAHSIRHLSGGEQQRVAIAASLAMRPSILVLDEPTANLDIQGTAAVVRTLAGLQGDYGITVVVIEHRLRPFLDAATRLVWLEDGRVLHDGPPKHLMPLVEAPSLPAFPRTTGARPLVTLDRVTAGYNGRTVLQDCSLTLRDGEISAVVGPNGAGKSTLARALAGLLRPRNGRVVWHQGRGGAGRVGFLQQNPLHQLVCPTVGEEVSFAPLNLRCGSGGLDRLLEKSGLSGLAGRPTQALSVGEQQRTALAATLSGEPRLLILDEPTLGQDQHHLRDLMALVRSLNEQGQAVLLITHDRDLVAHCAGRVWEMRDGHVKEIAKPERSERAIS
;
A
#
# COMPACT_ATOMS: atom_id res chain seq x y z
N MET A 1 36.23 -28.87 -1.70
CA MET A 1 34.87 -29.39 -1.92
C MET A 1 33.97 -28.19 -1.80
N SER A 2 33.47 -27.68 -2.92
CA SER A 2 32.55 -26.56 -2.92
C SER A 2 31.22 -27.03 -2.25
N ASP A 3 30.91 -26.46 -1.09
CA ASP A 3 29.61 -26.59 -0.47
C ASP A 3 28.60 -26.09 -1.51
N SER A 4 27.85 -27.00 -2.13
CA SER A 4 26.77 -26.60 -3.02
C SER A 4 25.68 -26.04 -2.13
N ALA A 5 25.53 -24.69 -2.14
CA ALA A 5 24.50 -24.01 -1.38
C ALA A 5 23.15 -24.67 -1.65
N GLN A 6 22.46 -25.08 -0.59
CA GLN A 6 21.15 -25.72 -0.70
C GLN A 6 20.12 -24.69 -1.16
N LEU A 7 19.34 -25.01 -2.19
CA LEU A 7 18.36 -24.10 -2.75
C LEU A 7 17.02 -24.21 -1.99
N ALA A 8 16.55 -23.07 -1.48
CA ALA A 8 15.23 -22.93 -0.90
C ALA A 8 14.16 -22.85 -2.00
N ILE A 9 14.43 -22.12 -3.08
CA ILE A 9 13.53 -21.94 -4.22
C ILE A 9 14.31 -22.12 -5.51
N GLN A 10 13.74 -22.90 -6.45
CA GLN A 10 14.26 -23.08 -7.79
C GLN A 10 13.13 -22.93 -8.80
N ILE A 11 13.31 -22.05 -9.77
CA ILE A 11 12.36 -21.76 -10.85
C ILE A 11 13.12 -21.92 -12.17
N GLU A 12 12.57 -22.71 -13.08
CA GLU A 12 13.16 -23.02 -14.38
C GLU A 12 12.14 -22.76 -15.49
N GLY A 13 12.41 -21.76 -16.32
CA GLY A 13 11.64 -21.40 -17.51
C GLY A 13 10.15 -21.12 -17.21
N LEU A 14 9.83 -20.50 -16.07
CA LEU A 14 8.45 -20.27 -15.66
C LEU A 14 7.76 -19.26 -16.59
N ASP A 15 6.73 -19.75 -17.31
CA ASP A 15 5.89 -18.94 -18.21
C ASP A 15 4.44 -19.03 -17.69
N VAL A 16 3.81 -17.87 -17.46
CA VAL A 16 2.44 -17.79 -16.93
C VAL A 16 1.61 -16.84 -17.77
N ARG A 17 0.49 -17.34 -18.30
CA ARG A 17 -0.46 -16.58 -19.13
C ARG A 17 -1.86 -16.63 -18.56
N TYR A 18 -2.41 -15.48 -18.25
CA TYR A 18 -3.85 -15.28 -18.01
C TYR A 18 -4.54 -14.86 -19.31
N PRO A 19 -5.88 -14.87 -19.38
CA PRO A 19 -6.60 -14.35 -20.54
C PRO A 19 -6.22 -12.91 -20.86
N GLY A 20 -5.59 -12.73 -22.04
CA GLY A 20 -5.14 -11.40 -22.50
C GLY A 20 -3.87 -10.84 -21.83
N VAL A 21 -3.26 -11.54 -20.86
CA VAL A 21 -2.07 -11.06 -20.15
C VAL A 21 -0.98 -12.14 -20.06
N HIS A 22 0.21 -11.86 -20.58
CA HIS A 22 1.39 -12.69 -20.40
C HIS A 22 2.17 -12.21 -19.17
N ALA A 23 1.88 -12.78 -18.00
CA ALA A 23 2.32 -12.28 -16.71
C ALA A 23 3.78 -12.64 -16.36
N LEU A 24 4.24 -13.85 -16.71
CA LEU A 24 5.64 -14.27 -16.56
C LEU A 24 6.14 -14.89 -17.86
N ARG A 25 7.40 -14.64 -18.23
CA ARG A 25 7.96 -14.94 -19.55
C ARG A 25 9.31 -15.62 -19.43
N GLY A 26 9.29 -16.95 -19.19
CA GLY A 26 10.51 -17.75 -19.09
C GLY A 26 11.41 -17.29 -17.94
N VAL A 27 10.85 -17.20 -16.73
CA VAL A 27 11.59 -16.78 -15.54
C VAL A 27 12.44 -17.92 -15.02
N ASP A 28 13.75 -17.67 -14.87
CA ASP A 28 14.69 -18.52 -14.16
C ASP A 28 15.16 -17.79 -12.89
N LEU A 29 15.06 -18.48 -11.74
CA LEU A 29 15.46 -17.92 -10.45
C LEU A 29 15.83 -19.05 -9.47
N ALA A 30 17.00 -18.92 -8.84
CA ALA A 30 17.43 -19.83 -7.77
C ALA A 30 17.71 -19.02 -6.51
N ILE A 31 17.09 -19.36 -5.38
CA ILE A 31 17.26 -18.68 -4.09
C ILE A 31 17.85 -19.67 -3.10
N GLU A 32 18.98 -19.29 -2.49
CA GLU A 32 19.68 -20.10 -1.50
C GLU A 32 18.95 -20.06 -0.13
N GLU A 33 19.07 -21.14 0.64
CA GLU A 33 18.54 -21.17 2.02
C GLU A 33 19.19 -20.08 2.89
N GLY A 34 18.39 -19.51 3.80
CA GLY A 34 18.82 -18.45 4.70
C GLY A 34 19.09 -17.09 4.02
N SER A 35 18.69 -16.90 2.76
CA SER A 35 18.80 -15.61 2.08
C SER A 35 17.70 -14.64 2.48
N PHE A 36 18.02 -13.33 2.47
CA PHE A 36 17.00 -12.27 2.48
C PHE A 36 16.92 -11.65 1.08
N VAL A 37 15.88 -11.98 0.33
CA VAL A 37 15.70 -11.56 -1.06
C VAL A 37 14.63 -10.48 -1.14
N LEU A 38 14.97 -9.34 -1.76
CA LEU A 38 13.98 -8.35 -2.19
C LEU A 38 13.60 -8.62 -3.64
N LEU A 39 12.29 -8.68 -3.91
CA LEU A 39 11.74 -8.74 -5.25
C LEU A 39 11.10 -7.39 -5.58
N GLY A 40 11.83 -6.57 -6.34
CA GLY A 40 11.40 -5.28 -6.84
C GLY A 40 10.88 -5.34 -8.27
N GLY A 41 10.34 -4.21 -8.75
CA GLY A 41 9.87 -4.08 -10.12
C GLY A 41 8.62 -3.23 -10.24
N ARG A 42 8.24 -2.87 -11.48
CA ARG A 42 7.04 -2.05 -11.75
C ARG A 42 5.75 -2.78 -11.38
N SER A 43 4.69 -2.02 -11.14
CA SER A 43 3.33 -2.56 -11.03
C SER A 43 2.95 -3.29 -12.31
N GLY A 44 2.31 -4.47 -12.16
CA GLY A 44 2.01 -5.33 -13.32
C GLY A 44 3.20 -6.13 -13.87
N GLY A 45 4.40 -6.00 -13.30
CA GLY A 45 5.61 -6.73 -13.74
C GLY A 45 5.62 -8.24 -13.45
N GLY A 46 4.56 -8.80 -12.81
CA GLY A 46 4.45 -10.24 -12.54
C GLY A 46 4.85 -10.68 -11.13
N LYS A 47 5.16 -9.75 -10.21
CA LYS A 47 5.65 -10.08 -8.85
C LYS A 47 4.67 -10.92 -8.02
N SER A 48 3.42 -10.52 -7.94
CA SER A 48 2.39 -11.28 -7.20
C SER A 48 2.08 -12.61 -7.89
N THR A 49 2.14 -12.67 -9.24
CA THR A 49 2.03 -13.92 -9.99
C THR A 49 3.17 -14.88 -9.62
N LEU A 50 4.38 -14.36 -9.45
CA LEU A 50 5.53 -15.16 -9.00
C LEU A 50 5.31 -15.68 -7.57
N ALA A 51 4.80 -14.83 -6.64
CA ALA A 51 4.46 -15.27 -5.29
C ALA A 51 3.39 -16.38 -5.30
N HIS A 52 2.34 -16.26 -6.11
CA HIS A 52 1.30 -17.29 -6.25
C HIS A 52 1.85 -18.58 -6.86
N ALA A 53 2.83 -18.49 -7.77
CA ALA A 53 3.52 -19.68 -8.31
C ALA A 53 4.25 -20.47 -7.23
N LEU A 54 4.94 -19.76 -6.30
CA LEU A 54 5.65 -20.41 -5.18
C LEU A 54 4.73 -21.19 -4.23
N LEU A 55 3.45 -20.87 -4.23
CA LEU A 55 2.44 -21.47 -3.36
C LEU A 55 1.48 -22.43 -4.08
N GLY A 56 1.63 -22.58 -5.40
CA GLY A 56 0.74 -23.42 -6.20
C GLY A 56 -0.68 -22.84 -6.36
N LEU A 57 -0.86 -21.52 -6.18
CA LEU A 57 -2.15 -20.85 -6.22
C LEU A 57 -2.59 -20.42 -7.63
N LEU A 58 -1.72 -20.51 -8.64
CA LEU A 58 -2.00 -20.02 -10.00
C LEU A 58 -3.23 -20.63 -10.67
N ALA A 59 -3.56 -21.88 -10.34
CA ALA A 59 -4.70 -22.59 -10.92
C ALA A 59 -6.06 -22.16 -10.33
N THR A 60 -6.06 -21.48 -9.18
CA THR A 60 -7.27 -21.10 -8.44
C THR A 60 -7.68 -19.63 -8.61
N ASP A 61 -6.78 -18.81 -9.17
CA ASP A 61 -6.92 -17.35 -9.14
C ASP A 61 -7.71 -16.75 -10.31
N SER A 62 -8.08 -17.54 -11.34
CA SER A 62 -8.79 -17.00 -12.52
C SER A 62 -9.71 -18.01 -13.17
N GLU A 63 -10.79 -17.53 -13.79
CA GLU A 63 -11.63 -18.30 -14.71
C GLU A 63 -11.58 -17.63 -16.11
N PRO A 64 -11.06 -18.29 -17.14
CA PRO A 64 -10.39 -19.61 -17.12
C PRO A 64 -9.04 -19.57 -16.39
N PRO A 65 -8.54 -20.75 -15.92
CA PRO A 65 -7.30 -20.83 -15.15
C PRO A 65 -6.09 -20.39 -16.00
N ALA A 66 -5.05 -19.93 -15.31
CA ALA A 66 -3.80 -19.56 -15.96
C ALA A 66 -3.14 -20.74 -16.65
N VAL A 67 -2.56 -20.51 -17.84
CA VAL A 67 -1.68 -21.49 -18.50
C VAL A 67 -0.29 -21.33 -17.91
N VAL A 68 0.23 -22.38 -17.28
CA VAL A 68 1.53 -22.41 -16.61
C VAL A 68 2.45 -23.40 -17.31
N GLN A 69 3.67 -22.97 -17.64
CA GLN A 69 4.75 -23.82 -18.18
C GLN A 69 6.02 -23.58 -17.35
N GLY A 70 6.97 -24.51 -17.42
CA GLY A 70 8.18 -24.48 -16.62
C GLY A 70 8.05 -25.25 -15.31
N ARG A 71 9.04 -25.14 -14.44
CA ARG A 71 9.12 -25.89 -13.19
C ARG A 71 9.39 -24.95 -12.01
N VAL A 72 8.67 -25.16 -10.92
CA VAL A 72 8.87 -24.48 -9.64
C VAL A 72 9.08 -25.53 -8.56
N THR A 73 10.16 -25.36 -7.79
CA THR A 73 10.44 -26.19 -6.61
C THR A 73 10.66 -25.25 -5.42
N VAL A 74 9.98 -25.50 -4.31
CA VAL A 74 10.01 -24.68 -3.09
C VAL A 74 10.17 -25.58 -1.88
N GLY A 75 11.25 -25.43 -1.11
CA GLY A 75 11.58 -26.27 0.02
C GLY A 75 11.62 -27.77 -0.35
N GLY A 76 12.09 -28.11 -1.57
CA GLY A 76 12.12 -29.46 -2.09
C GLY A 76 10.78 -30.01 -2.61
N LEU A 77 9.71 -29.22 -2.57
CA LEU A 77 8.37 -29.60 -3.05
C LEU A 77 8.03 -28.91 -4.38
N VAL A 78 7.28 -29.57 -5.25
CA VAL A 78 6.66 -28.97 -6.44
C VAL A 78 5.25 -28.50 -6.05
N PRO A 79 4.98 -27.16 -5.98
CA PRO A 79 3.73 -26.64 -5.42
C PRO A 79 2.46 -27.20 -6.06
N GLY A 80 2.42 -27.37 -7.38
CA GLY A 80 1.26 -27.92 -8.11
C GLY A 80 0.97 -29.41 -7.83
N HIS A 81 1.88 -30.13 -7.17
CA HIS A 81 1.76 -31.56 -6.84
C HIS A 81 1.71 -31.84 -5.33
N ALA A 82 2.09 -30.83 -4.52
CA ALA A 82 2.13 -30.93 -3.07
C ALA A 82 0.74 -30.70 -2.45
N THR A 83 0.48 -31.34 -1.30
CA THR A 83 -0.71 -31.01 -0.51
C THR A 83 -0.55 -29.64 0.13
N THR A 84 -1.66 -28.91 0.32
CA THR A 84 -1.65 -27.60 1.00
C THR A 84 -1.00 -27.70 2.37
N ALA A 85 -1.25 -28.77 3.14
CA ALA A 85 -0.65 -28.99 4.46
C ALA A 85 0.87 -29.14 4.39
N SER A 86 1.39 -29.94 3.44
CA SER A 86 2.84 -30.14 3.27
C SER A 86 3.53 -28.84 2.81
N LEU A 87 2.91 -28.08 1.92
CA LEU A 87 3.44 -26.81 1.43
C LEU A 87 3.44 -25.74 2.54
N ALA A 88 2.35 -25.64 3.31
CA ALA A 88 2.22 -24.67 4.40
C ALA A 88 3.25 -24.88 5.55
N THR A 89 3.83 -26.08 5.69
CA THR A 89 4.94 -26.34 6.62
C THR A 89 6.32 -25.99 6.03
N ARG A 90 6.39 -25.66 4.75
CA ARG A 90 7.64 -25.24 4.08
C ARG A 90 7.64 -23.75 3.76
N VAL A 91 6.51 -23.23 3.34
CA VAL A 91 6.36 -21.84 2.89
C VAL A 91 5.23 -21.16 3.64
N GLY A 92 5.56 -20.10 4.33
CA GLY A 92 4.59 -19.15 4.88
C GLY A 92 4.34 -18.02 3.89
N LEU A 93 3.08 -17.61 3.72
CA LEU A 93 2.70 -16.42 2.95
C LEU A 93 2.08 -15.37 3.86
N VAL A 94 2.46 -14.13 3.63
CA VAL A 94 1.81 -12.95 4.22
C VAL A 94 1.36 -12.04 3.10
N PHE A 95 0.04 -11.82 3.00
CA PHE A 95 -0.56 -10.99 1.97
C PHE A 95 -0.38 -9.50 2.23
N GLN A 96 -0.52 -8.69 1.18
CA GLN A 96 -0.46 -7.23 1.20
C GLN A 96 -1.43 -6.61 2.22
N ASN A 97 -2.65 -7.14 2.31
CA ASN A 97 -3.63 -6.69 3.27
C ASN A 97 -3.82 -7.74 4.38
N PRO A 98 -3.24 -7.55 5.58
CA PRO A 98 -3.37 -8.50 6.67
C PRO A 98 -4.83 -8.70 7.11
N ALA A 99 -5.69 -7.67 6.96
CA ALA A 99 -7.09 -7.77 7.35
C ALA A 99 -7.89 -8.80 6.52
N THR A 100 -7.45 -9.13 5.30
CA THR A 100 -8.06 -10.20 4.48
C THR A 100 -7.56 -11.60 4.85
N GLN A 101 -6.43 -11.67 5.55
CA GLN A 101 -5.82 -12.94 5.98
C GLN A 101 -6.25 -13.32 7.41
N LEU A 102 -6.51 -12.32 8.26
CA LEU A 102 -6.87 -12.51 9.67
C LEU A 102 -8.38 -12.60 9.81
N PHE A 103 -8.91 -13.77 10.20
CA PHE A 103 -10.34 -14.01 10.25
C PHE A 103 -10.87 -14.46 11.63
N ASN A 104 -9.99 -14.86 12.56
CA ASN A 104 -10.38 -15.20 13.91
C ASN A 104 -10.68 -13.95 14.78
N GLY A 105 -11.37 -14.14 15.89
CA GLY A 105 -11.74 -13.06 16.79
C GLY A 105 -10.59 -12.50 17.62
N ARG A 106 -9.62 -13.36 17.99
CA ARG A 106 -8.49 -13.08 18.88
C ARG A 106 -7.15 -13.46 18.26
N VAL A 107 -6.11 -12.74 18.67
CA VAL A 107 -4.73 -12.98 18.23
C VAL A 107 -4.27 -14.41 18.48
N GLU A 108 -4.52 -14.95 19.69
CA GLU A 108 -4.14 -16.32 20.03
C GLU A 108 -4.82 -17.36 19.14
N GLU A 109 -6.09 -17.16 18.85
CA GLU A 109 -6.88 -18.06 17.99
C GLU A 109 -6.35 -18.07 16.56
N GLU A 110 -5.99 -16.90 16.07
CA GLU A 110 -5.42 -16.72 14.73
C GLU A 110 -4.07 -17.42 14.58
N VAL A 111 -3.16 -17.18 15.51
CA VAL A 111 -1.83 -17.79 15.48
C VAL A 111 -1.89 -19.31 15.69
N ALA A 112 -2.87 -19.80 16.48
CA ALA A 112 -3.08 -21.22 16.71
C ALA A 112 -3.79 -21.94 15.55
N PHE A 113 -4.40 -21.22 14.59
CA PHE A 113 -5.25 -21.80 13.55
C PHE A 113 -4.50 -22.80 12.67
N GLY A 114 -3.35 -22.41 12.11
CA GLY A 114 -2.55 -23.30 11.28
C GLY A 114 -2.09 -24.58 12.03
N PRO A 115 -1.44 -24.47 13.19
CA PRO A 115 -1.06 -25.61 14.01
C PRO A 115 -2.21 -26.55 14.40
N ARG A 116 -3.42 -26.00 14.65
CA ARG A 116 -4.62 -26.82 14.91
C ARG A 116 -5.04 -27.65 13.68
N ASN A 117 -4.97 -27.06 12.50
CA ASN A 117 -5.29 -27.76 11.25
C ASN A 117 -4.27 -28.85 10.90
N LEU A 118 -3.06 -28.80 11.45
CA LEU A 118 -2.09 -29.88 11.37
C LEU A 118 -2.34 -30.99 12.42
N ASN A 119 -3.39 -30.89 13.24
CA ASN A 119 -3.71 -31.80 14.32
C ASN A 119 -2.55 -32.02 15.32
N LEU A 120 -1.83 -30.94 15.64
CA LEU A 120 -0.77 -30.97 16.62
C LEU A 120 -1.33 -31.05 18.06
N GLU A 121 -0.55 -31.61 18.98
CA GLU A 121 -0.92 -31.69 20.38
C GLU A 121 -1.11 -30.30 21.01
N PRO A 122 -2.09 -30.09 21.90
CA PRO A 122 -2.39 -28.78 22.50
C PRO A 122 -1.19 -28.10 23.16
N SER A 123 -0.30 -28.87 23.77
CA SER A 123 0.94 -28.37 24.40
C SER A 123 1.91 -27.81 23.36
N GLU A 124 2.06 -28.47 22.21
CA GLU A 124 2.89 -28.00 21.12
C GLU A 124 2.29 -26.76 20.47
N ILE A 125 0.96 -26.72 20.26
CA ILE A 125 0.28 -25.53 19.76
C ILE A 125 0.54 -24.33 20.65
N ALA A 126 0.40 -24.48 21.98
CA ALA A 126 0.65 -23.42 22.94
C ALA A 126 2.10 -22.89 22.87
N GLN A 127 3.07 -23.79 22.74
CA GLN A 127 4.50 -23.42 22.60
C GLN A 127 4.77 -22.69 21.30
N ARG A 128 4.18 -23.14 20.17
CA ARG A 128 4.34 -22.48 18.85
C ARG A 128 3.75 -21.08 18.85
N VAL A 129 2.54 -20.93 19.41
CA VAL A 129 1.88 -19.62 19.55
C VAL A 129 2.73 -18.66 20.39
N GLU A 130 3.19 -19.09 21.57
CA GLU A 130 4.01 -18.26 22.44
C GLU A 130 5.30 -17.80 21.74
N ARG A 131 6.02 -18.75 21.11
CA ARG A 131 7.26 -18.45 20.41
C ARG A 131 7.02 -17.52 19.21
N ALA A 132 5.98 -17.76 18.41
CA ALA A 132 5.65 -16.92 17.26
C ALA A 132 5.33 -15.48 17.67
N LEU A 133 4.51 -15.30 18.71
CA LEU A 133 4.20 -13.99 19.28
C LEU A 133 5.42 -13.29 19.87
N GLN A 134 6.34 -14.05 20.49
CA GLN A 134 7.60 -13.52 21.02
C GLN A 134 8.48 -12.96 19.91
N VAL A 135 8.66 -13.71 18.83
CA VAL A 135 9.52 -13.32 17.71
C VAL A 135 9.04 -12.00 17.07
N VAL A 136 7.74 -11.82 16.93
CA VAL A 136 7.18 -10.58 16.34
C VAL A 136 6.91 -9.47 17.37
N GLY A 137 7.20 -9.69 18.66
CA GLY A 137 6.99 -8.71 19.74
C GLY A 137 5.51 -8.42 20.03
N CYS A 138 4.64 -9.43 19.89
CA CYS A 138 3.19 -9.31 20.09
C CYS A 138 2.63 -10.08 21.29
N GLN A 139 3.46 -10.51 22.26
CA GLN A 139 3.00 -11.28 23.41
C GLN A 139 1.87 -10.60 24.19
N LYS A 140 1.99 -9.27 24.38
CA LYS A 140 0.99 -8.47 25.12
C LYS A 140 -0.36 -8.41 24.39
N LEU A 141 -0.39 -8.70 23.10
CA LEU A 141 -1.59 -8.66 22.27
C LEU A 141 -2.33 -10.00 22.23
N ARG A 142 -1.80 -11.06 22.84
CA ARG A 142 -2.30 -12.44 22.77
C ARG A 142 -3.81 -12.56 22.94
N ALA A 143 -4.38 -11.89 23.97
CA ALA A 143 -5.81 -11.92 24.25
C ALA A 143 -6.63 -10.84 23.55
N HIS A 144 -5.97 -9.94 22.77
CA HIS A 144 -6.67 -8.82 22.12
C HIS A 144 -7.51 -9.28 20.94
N SER A 145 -8.58 -8.53 20.68
CA SER A 145 -9.36 -8.68 19.45
C SER A 145 -8.59 -8.12 18.26
N ILE A 146 -8.52 -8.89 17.17
CA ILE A 146 -7.84 -8.50 15.92
C ILE A 146 -8.41 -7.20 15.35
N ARG A 147 -9.71 -6.98 15.50
CA ARG A 147 -10.40 -5.76 15.00
C ARG A 147 -9.93 -4.46 15.67
N HIS A 148 -9.31 -4.56 16.83
CA HIS A 148 -8.82 -3.39 17.58
C HIS A 148 -7.31 -3.13 17.40
N LEU A 149 -6.62 -3.96 16.62
CA LEU A 149 -5.22 -3.83 16.34
C LEU A 149 -4.97 -2.74 15.29
N SER A 150 -3.86 -2.02 15.44
CA SER A 150 -3.32 -1.16 14.37
C SER A 150 -2.86 -1.99 13.18
N GLY A 151 -2.76 -1.38 11.98
CA GLY A 151 -2.29 -2.09 10.78
C GLY A 151 -0.92 -2.76 10.97
N GLY A 152 0.03 -2.12 11.66
CA GLY A 152 1.33 -2.70 11.98
C GLY A 152 1.27 -3.88 12.96
N GLU A 153 0.34 -3.86 13.90
CA GLU A 153 0.09 -4.99 14.79
C GLU A 153 -0.57 -6.15 14.05
N GLN A 154 -1.56 -5.87 13.19
CA GLN A 154 -2.19 -6.88 12.33
C GLN A 154 -1.15 -7.55 11.42
N GLN A 155 -0.24 -6.77 10.83
CA GLN A 155 0.84 -7.30 9.99
C GLN A 155 1.75 -8.25 10.78
N ARG A 156 2.19 -7.85 11.97
CA ARG A 156 3.02 -8.73 12.82
C ARG A 156 2.26 -9.97 13.27
N VAL A 157 0.97 -9.87 13.54
CA VAL A 157 0.14 -11.05 13.87
C VAL A 157 0.01 -11.99 12.68
N ALA A 158 -0.15 -11.49 11.44
CA ALA A 158 -0.15 -12.32 10.24
C ALA A 158 1.19 -13.04 10.03
N ILE A 159 2.32 -12.33 10.29
CA ILE A 159 3.65 -12.96 10.31
C ILE A 159 3.73 -14.05 11.39
N ALA A 160 3.24 -13.78 12.60
CA ALA A 160 3.23 -14.77 13.69
C ALA A 160 2.39 -16.01 13.35
N ALA A 161 1.22 -15.82 12.73
CA ALA A 161 0.37 -16.93 12.28
C ALA A 161 1.11 -17.83 11.26
N SER A 162 1.82 -17.22 10.31
CA SER A 162 2.67 -17.97 9.37
C SER A 162 3.83 -18.68 10.09
N LEU A 163 4.52 -18.01 11.01
CA LEU A 163 5.66 -18.58 11.76
C LEU A 163 5.26 -19.73 12.67
N ALA A 164 4.04 -19.77 13.18
CA ALA A 164 3.54 -20.87 14.02
C ALA A 164 3.51 -22.21 13.28
N MET A 165 3.49 -22.20 11.94
CA MET A 165 3.63 -23.37 11.07
C MET A 165 5.09 -23.88 10.99
N ARG A 166 6.08 -23.10 11.45
CA ARG A 166 7.53 -23.34 11.35
C ARG A 166 8.00 -23.50 9.90
N PRO A 167 7.67 -22.57 9.00
CA PRO A 167 8.15 -22.64 7.64
C PRO A 167 9.65 -22.38 7.56
N SER A 168 10.33 -23.00 6.58
CA SER A 168 11.73 -22.66 6.23
C SER A 168 11.85 -21.46 5.31
N ILE A 169 10.75 -21.10 4.64
CA ILE A 169 10.67 -19.99 3.68
C ILE A 169 9.48 -19.11 4.06
N LEU A 170 9.69 -17.79 4.09
CA LEU A 170 8.62 -16.81 4.31
C LEU A 170 8.56 -15.85 3.12
N VAL A 171 7.42 -15.84 2.42
CA VAL A 171 7.12 -14.94 1.31
C VAL A 171 6.17 -13.86 1.81
N LEU A 172 6.50 -12.59 1.58
CA LEU A 172 5.65 -11.47 1.99
C LEU A 172 5.38 -10.58 0.77
N ASP A 173 4.10 -10.37 0.49
CA ASP A 173 3.68 -9.48 -0.60
C ASP A 173 3.31 -8.11 0.00
N GLU A 174 4.12 -7.09 -0.30
CA GLU A 174 4.01 -5.72 0.16
C GLU A 174 3.72 -5.56 1.68
N PRO A 175 4.55 -6.18 2.56
CA PRO A 175 4.26 -6.23 4.00
C PRO A 175 4.26 -4.87 4.70
N THR A 176 4.70 -3.80 4.02
CA THR A 176 4.76 -2.46 4.61
C THR A 176 3.85 -1.44 3.94
N ALA A 177 3.03 -1.85 2.97
CA ALA A 177 2.19 -0.96 2.16
C ALA A 177 1.28 -0.02 2.99
N ASN A 178 0.71 -0.51 4.10
CA ASN A 178 -0.24 0.23 4.94
C ASN A 178 0.36 0.72 6.27
N LEU A 179 1.70 0.72 6.40
CA LEU A 179 2.38 1.03 7.65
C LEU A 179 3.00 2.43 7.63
N ASP A 180 2.99 3.06 8.80
CA ASP A 180 3.79 4.26 9.03
C ASP A 180 5.29 3.90 9.19
N ILE A 181 6.13 4.92 9.34
CA ILE A 181 7.59 4.74 9.44
C ILE A 181 7.98 3.81 10.60
N GLN A 182 7.30 3.93 11.75
CA GLN A 182 7.60 3.11 12.93
C GLN A 182 7.15 1.65 12.72
N GLY A 183 5.97 1.44 12.16
CA GLY A 183 5.45 0.13 11.79
C GLY A 183 6.35 -0.56 10.77
N THR A 184 6.76 0.16 9.72
CA THR A 184 7.70 -0.32 8.70
C THR A 184 9.03 -0.76 9.34
N ALA A 185 9.64 0.08 10.17
CA ALA A 185 10.90 -0.25 10.84
C ALA A 185 10.76 -1.47 11.78
N ALA A 186 9.61 -1.64 12.42
CA ALA A 186 9.36 -2.79 13.28
C ALA A 186 9.27 -4.10 12.46
N VAL A 187 8.56 -4.09 11.32
CA VAL A 187 8.45 -5.24 10.42
C VAL A 187 9.81 -5.59 9.84
N VAL A 188 10.57 -4.62 9.33
CA VAL A 188 11.92 -4.85 8.77
C VAL A 188 12.83 -5.50 9.80
N ARG A 189 12.88 -5.00 11.04
CA ARG A 189 13.68 -5.61 12.11
C ARG A 189 13.25 -7.04 12.42
N THR A 190 11.94 -7.30 12.44
CA THR A 190 11.43 -8.66 12.65
C THR A 190 11.91 -9.60 11.56
N LEU A 191 11.80 -9.20 10.28
CA LEU A 191 12.21 -10.03 9.15
C LEU A 191 13.73 -10.25 9.10
N ALA A 192 14.52 -9.22 9.41
CA ALA A 192 15.98 -9.35 9.51
C ALA A 192 16.37 -10.34 10.62
N GLY A 193 15.71 -10.28 11.79
CA GLY A 193 15.91 -11.25 12.86
C GLY A 193 15.52 -12.68 12.46
N LEU A 194 14.45 -12.86 11.70
CA LEU A 194 14.05 -14.19 11.19
C LEU A 194 15.13 -14.82 10.31
N GLN A 195 15.74 -14.02 9.43
CA GLN A 195 16.83 -14.51 8.60
C GLN A 195 18.11 -14.72 9.42
N GLY A 196 18.54 -13.74 10.21
CA GLY A 196 19.82 -13.79 10.94
C GLY A 196 19.85 -14.80 12.09
N ASP A 197 18.80 -14.82 12.93
CA ASP A 197 18.78 -15.61 14.15
C ASP A 197 18.17 -17.01 13.97
N TYR A 198 17.29 -17.17 12.98
CA TYR A 198 16.56 -18.43 12.76
C TYR A 198 16.86 -19.11 11.45
N GLY A 199 17.66 -18.50 10.55
CA GLY A 199 18.04 -19.07 9.26
C GLY A 199 16.87 -19.24 8.28
N ILE A 200 15.75 -18.51 8.49
CA ILE A 200 14.58 -18.55 7.59
C ILE A 200 14.92 -17.81 6.31
N THR A 201 14.63 -18.42 5.17
CA THR A 201 14.72 -17.73 3.88
C THR A 201 13.55 -16.74 3.77
N VAL A 202 13.87 -15.46 3.58
CA VAL A 202 12.88 -14.39 3.52
C VAL A 202 12.83 -13.82 2.11
N VAL A 203 11.64 -13.81 1.49
CA VAL A 203 11.38 -13.20 0.19
C VAL A 203 10.36 -12.09 0.38
N VAL A 204 10.77 -10.84 0.18
CA VAL A 204 9.91 -9.67 0.31
C VAL A 204 9.66 -9.06 -1.06
N ILE A 205 8.41 -9.02 -1.46
CA ILE A 205 7.96 -8.29 -2.65
C ILE A 205 7.58 -6.89 -2.20
N GLU A 206 8.20 -5.87 -2.76
CA GLU A 206 7.96 -4.48 -2.37
C GLU A 206 8.17 -3.49 -3.50
N HIS A 207 7.43 -2.39 -3.44
CA HIS A 207 7.66 -1.21 -4.28
C HIS A 207 8.62 -0.22 -3.60
N ARG A 208 8.54 -0.11 -2.27
CA ARG A 208 9.36 0.80 -1.45
C ARG A 208 10.55 0.05 -0.87
N LEU A 209 11.56 -0.21 -1.68
CA LEU A 209 12.68 -1.08 -1.34
C LEU A 209 13.64 -0.49 -0.28
N ARG A 210 13.76 0.85 -0.21
CA ARG A 210 14.72 1.54 0.69
C ARG A 210 14.73 1.03 2.13
N PRO A 211 13.60 0.81 2.81
CA PRO A 211 13.60 0.34 4.20
C PRO A 211 14.25 -1.02 4.41
N PHE A 212 14.35 -1.84 3.35
CA PHE A 212 14.83 -3.21 3.40
C PHE A 212 16.27 -3.39 2.91
N LEU A 213 16.87 -2.36 2.29
CA LEU A 213 18.18 -2.51 1.61
C LEU A 213 19.30 -2.97 2.53
N ASP A 214 19.30 -2.51 3.80
CA ASP A 214 20.34 -2.90 4.77
C ASP A 214 20.15 -4.34 5.28
N ALA A 215 18.95 -4.88 5.23
CA ALA A 215 18.64 -6.26 5.63
C ALA A 215 18.75 -7.25 4.47
N ALA A 216 18.60 -6.78 3.22
CA ALA A 216 18.59 -7.64 2.07
C ALA A 216 19.99 -8.09 1.66
N THR A 217 20.15 -9.38 1.42
CA THR A 217 21.37 -9.97 0.84
C THR A 217 21.34 -9.92 -0.68
N ARG A 218 20.16 -9.89 -1.30
CA ARG A 218 19.96 -9.96 -2.75
C ARG A 218 18.74 -9.16 -3.18
N LEU A 219 18.83 -8.50 -4.33
CA LEU A 219 17.73 -7.80 -4.99
C LEU A 219 17.51 -8.41 -6.38
N VAL A 220 16.28 -8.86 -6.63
CA VAL A 220 15.79 -9.33 -7.93
C VAL A 220 14.84 -8.29 -8.49
N TRP A 221 15.08 -7.83 -9.72
CA TRP A 221 14.21 -6.86 -10.40
C TRP A 221 13.40 -7.52 -11.50
N LEU A 222 12.08 -7.54 -11.34
CA LEU A 222 11.14 -8.14 -12.28
C LEU A 222 10.40 -7.04 -13.05
N GLU A 223 10.49 -7.07 -14.38
CA GLU A 223 9.79 -6.12 -15.26
C GLU A 223 9.27 -6.84 -16.49
N ASP A 224 8.06 -6.53 -16.92
CA ASP A 224 7.37 -7.17 -18.07
C ASP A 224 7.41 -8.70 -18.06
N GLY A 225 7.31 -9.28 -16.86
CA GLY A 225 7.33 -10.73 -16.65
C GLY A 225 8.70 -11.38 -16.76
N ARG A 226 9.80 -10.62 -16.79
CA ARG A 226 11.18 -11.12 -16.90
C ARG A 226 12.03 -10.62 -15.74
N VAL A 227 12.99 -11.44 -15.32
CA VAL A 227 14.07 -11.00 -14.41
C VAL A 227 15.08 -10.22 -15.26
N LEU A 228 15.16 -8.90 -15.01
CA LEU A 228 16.10 -8.01 -15.70
C LEU A 228 17.43 -7.88 -14.95
N HIS A 229 17.37 -7.94 -13.61
CA HIS A 229 18.53 -7.82 -12.77
C HIS A 229 18.42 -8.76 -11.58
N ASP A 230 19.55 -9.28 -11.15
CA ASP A 230 19.66 -10.19 -10.02
C ASP A 230 21.06 -10.05 -9.40
N GLY A 231 21.15 -9.66 -8.13
CA GLY A 231 22.42 -9.48 -7.47
C GLY A 231 22.37 -8.68 -6.17
N PRO A 232 23.51 -8.28 -5.62
CA PRO A 232 23.58 -7.49 -4.40
C PRO A 232 22.83 -6.15 -4.53
N PRO A 233 22.06 -5.71 -3.51
CA PRO A 233 21.28 -4.47 -3.59
C PRO A 233 22.06 -3.24 -4.00
N LYS A 234 23.32 -3.12 -3.56
CA LYS A 234 24.21 -1.97 -3.86
C LYS A 234 24.43 -1.75 -5.36
N HIS A 235 24.44 -2.80 -6.14
CA HIS A 235 24.67 -2.71 -7.59
C HIS A 235 23.42 -2.28 -8.36
N LEU A 236 22.26 -2.37 -7.73
CA LEU A 236 20.97 -2.09 -8.36
C LEU A 236 20.33 -0.78 -7.84
N MET A 237 21.08 -0.01 -7.04
CA MET A 237 20.61 1.28 -6.50
C MET A 237 20.03 2.23 -7.56
N PRO A 238 20.61 2.36 -8.78
CA PRO A 238 20.03 3.23 -9.82
C PRO A 238 18.62 2.82 -10.26
N LEU A 239 18.24 1.53 -10.12
CA LEU A 239 16.89 1.04 -10.41
C LEU A 239 15.92 1.31 -9.25
N VAL A 240 16.46 1.43 -8.03
CA VAL A 240 15.70 1.70 -6.80
C VAL A 240 15.47 3.21 -6.60
N GLU A 241 16.30 4.04 -7.24
CA GLU A 241 16.18 5.50 -7.16
C GLU A 241 14.92 5.98 -7.89
N ALA A 242 14.07 6.66 -7.13
CA ALA A 242 12.87 7.26 -7.65
C ALA A 242 13.18 8.28 -8.75
N PRO A 243 12.44 8.29 -9.87
CA PRO A 243 12.46 9.45 -10.74
C PRO A 243 12.08 10.69 -9.92
N SER A 244 12.81 11.78 -10.08
CA SER A 244 12.55 13.02 -9.35
C SER A 244 11.10 13.48 -9.55
N LEU A 245 10.41 13.73 -8.45
CA LEU A 245 9.07 14.30 -8.50
C LEU A 245 9.13 15.70 -9.13
N PRO A 246 8.08 16.13 -9.86
CA PRO A 246 8.04 17.47 -10.45
C PRO A 246 8.13 18.54 -9.36
N ALA A 247 8.95 19.56 -9.57
CA ALA A 247 9.01 20.70 -8.65
C ALA A 247 7.68 21.46 -8.64
N PHE A 248 7.20 21.83 -7.46
CA PHE A 248 5.95 22.56 -7.29
C PHE A 248 6.22 24.05 -7.07
N PRO A 249 5.43 24.96 -7.69
CA PRO A 249 5.56 26.38 -7.45
C PRO A 249 5.22 26.70 -5.98
N ARG A 250 5.98 27.61 -5.37
CA ARG A 250 5.65 28.14 -4.05
C ARG A 250 4.56 29.20 -4.22
N THR A 251 3.34 28.89 -3.85
CA THR A 251 2.25 29.88 -3.78
C THR A 251 2.36 30.64 -2.46
N THR A 252 2.71 31.93 -2.54
CA THR A 252 2.71 32.84 -1.39
C THR A 252 1.56 33.84 -1.56
N GLY A 253 0.87 34.16 -0.46
CA GLY A 253 -0.14 35.23 -0.45
C GLY A 253 -1.55 34.82 -0.86
N ALA A 254 -1.86 33.56 -1.06
CA ALA A 254 -3.19 33.10 -1.43
C ALA A 254 -4.26 33.42 -0.35
N ARG A 255 -5.49 33.76 -0.79
CA ARG A 255 -6.63 34.05 0.10
C ARG A 255 -7.08 32.78 0.83
N PRO A 256 -7.62 32.89 2.05
CA PRO A 256 -8.24 31.78 2.72
C PRO A 256 -9.35 31.15 1.85
N LEU A 257 -9.31 29.82 1.67
CA LEU A 257 -10.34 29.05 0.98
C LEU A 257 -11.31 28.46 1.98
N VAL A 258 -10.79 27.68 2.94
CA VAL A 258 -11.57 27.05 3.99
C VAL A 258 -10.80 27.05 5.30
N THR A 259 -11.52 27.31 6.41
CA THR A 259 -10.97 27.30 7.78
C THR A 259 -11.76 26.33 8.63
N LEU A 260 -11.05 25.44 9.33
CA LEU A 260 -11.58 24.77 10.51
C LEU A 260 -11.34 25.71 11.71
N ASP A 261 -12.41 26.02 12.44
CA ASP A 261 -12.38 26.87 13.63
C ASP A 261 -12.79 26.04 14.85
N ARG A 262 -11.80 25.62 15.64
CA ARG A 262 -11.95 24.83 16.87
C ARG A 262 -12.84 23.58 16.70
N VAL A 263 -12.61 22.83 15.64
CA VAL A 263 -13.41 21.66 15.28
C VAL A 263 -13.13 20.50 16.22
N THR A 264 -14.18 20.00 16.87
CA THR A 264 -14.20 18.74 17.62
C THR A 264 -15.16 17.79 16.93
N ALA A 265 -14.68 16.59 16.56
CA ALA A 265 -15.47 15.60 15.82
C ALA A 265 -15.02 14.17 16.14
N GLY A 266 -15.88 13.20 15.80
CA GLY A 266 -15.59 11.76 15.99
C GLY A 266 -16.80 10.89 15.72
N TYR A 267 -16.69 9.61 16.05
CA TYR A 267 -17.66 8.57 15.72
C TYR A 267 -18.17 7.87 16.98
N ASN A 268 -19.43 7.46 17.00
CA ASN A 268 -20.02 6.60 18.03
C ASN A 268 -19.67 7.01 19.48
N GLY A 269 -19.78 8.31 19.78
CA GLY A 269 -19.45 8.83 21.11
C GLY A 269 -17.95 9.11 21.34
N ARG A 270 -17.05 8.48 20.61
CA ARG A 270 -15.61 8.70 20.72
C ARG A 270 -15.19 9.97 19.98
N THR A 271 -14.45 10.84 20.66
CA THR A 271 -13.85 12.03 20.05
C THR A 271 -12.54 11.63 19.38
N VAL A 272 -12.33 12.07 18.13
CA VAL A 272 -11.12 11.82 17.34
C VAL A 272 -10.39 13.13 17.04
N LEU A 273 -11.12 14.20 16.69
CA LEU A 273 -10.57 15.54 16.52
C LEU A 273 -10.88 16.36 17.78
N GLN A 274 -9.88 17.06 18.30
CA GLN A 274 -9.99 17.86 19.51
C GLN A 274 -9.51 19.28 19.25
N ASP A 275 -10.45 20.23 19.21
CA ASP A 275 -10.18 21.67 19.06
C ASP A 275 -9.24 22.00 17.87
N CYS A 276 -9.47 21.32 16.74
CA CYS A 276 -8.64 21.47 15.54
C CYS A 276 -8.89 22.80 14.84
N SER A 277 -7.83 23.56 14.62
CA SER A 277 -7.88 24.82 13.86
C SER A 277 -6.82 24.84 12.78
N LEU A 278 -7.22 25.02 11.53
CA LEU A 278 -6.33 25.17 10.39
C LEU A 278 -7.00 25.96 9.26
N THR A 279 -6.20 26.60 8.42
CA THR A 279 -6.71 27.33 7.25
C THR A 279 -5.98 26.86 6.00
N LEU A 280 -6.73 26.39 5.01
CA LEU A 280 -6.25 26.10 3.66
C LEU A 280 -6.51 27.33 2.76
N ARG A 281 -5.62 27.57 1.81
CA ARG A 281 -5.65 28.75 0.95
C ARG A 281 -5.87 28.36 -0.51
N ASP A 282 -6.45 29.27 -1.29
CA ASP A 282 -6.62 29.06 -2.74
C ASP A 282 -5.28 28.84 -3.44
N GLY A 283 -5.22 27.87 -4.34
CA GLY A 283 -4.02 27.58 -5.14
C GLY A 283 -2.82 27.07 -4.34
N GLU A 284 -2.99 26.71 -3.05
CA GLU A 284 -1.92 26.21 -2.21
C GLU A 284 -1.93 24.69 -2.11
N ILE A 285 -0.75 24.09 -2.08
CA ILE A 285 -0.60 22.69 -1.69
C ILE A 285 -0.20 22.66 -0.22
N SER A 286 -1.12 22.20 0.62
CA SER A 286 -0.89 21.97 2.05
C SER A 286 -0.75 20.47 2.33
N ALA A 287 -0.01 20.09 3.36
CA ALA A 287 0.09 18.71 3.80
C ALA A 287 -0.32 18.54 5.27
N VAL A 288 -0.97 17.42 5.58
CA VAL A 288 -1.20 16.94 6.95
C VAL A 288 -0.42 15.66 7.14
N VAL A 289 0.51 15.66 8.09
CA VAL A 289 1.35 14.52 8.45
C VAL A 289 1.02 14.03 9.86
N GLY A 290 1.40 12.81 10.20
CA GLY A 290 1.22 12.25 11.55
C GLY A 290 1.08 10.72 11.53
N PRO A 291 1.16 10.06 12.70
CA PRO A 291 1.06 8.62 12.81
C PRO A 291 -0.34 8.10 12.39
N ASN A 292 -0.42 6.79 12.15
CA ASN A 292 -1.70 6.15 11.90
C ASN A 292 -2.59 6.27 13.16
N GLY A 293 -3.89 6.51 12.94
CA GLY A 293 -4.83 6.73 14.04
C GLY A 293 -4.86 8.14 14.62
N ALA A 294 -3.97 9.07 14.22
CA ALA A 294 -3.95 10.44 14.72
C ALA A 294 -5.21 11.27 14.38
N GLY A 295 -6.04 10.83 13.42
CA GLY A 295 -7.28 11.50 13.02
C GLY A 295 -7.21 12.19 11.64
N LYS A 296 -6.16 11.98 10.86
CA LYS A 296 -5.94 12.62 9.53
C LYS A 296 -7.14 12.44 8.58
N SER A 297 -7.59 11.21 8.36
CA SER A 297 -8.77 10.94 7.49
C SER A 297 -10.07 11.47 8.10
N THR A 298 -10.17 11.59 9.43
CA THR A 298 -11.30 12.23 10.09
C THR A 298 -11.33 13.73 9.83
N LEU A 299 -10.17 14.38 9.82
CA LEU A 299 -10.01 15.77 9.42
C LEU A 299 -10.44 15.99 7.96
N ALA A 300 -9.99 15.11 7.04
CA ALA A 300 -10.40 15.12 5.64
C ALA A 300 -11.93 15.04 5.47
N ARG A 301 -12.56 14.10 6.18
CA ARG A 301 -14.02 13.92 6.14
C ARG A 301 -14.77 15.13 6.71
N ALA A 302 -14.24 15.79 7.73
CA ALA A 302 -14.82 17.02 8.27
C ALA A 302 -14.72 18.16 7.24
N LEU A 303 -13.57 18.35 6.58
CA LEU A 303 -13.38 19.31 5.49
C LEU A 303 -14.28 19.03 4.29
N ALA A 304 -14.44 17.76 3.91
CA ALA A 304 -15.31 17.32 2.83
C ALA A 304 -16.82 17.42 3.15
N GLY A 305 -17.17 17.76 4.40
CA GLY A 305 -18.56 17.81 4.85
C GLY A 305 -19.21 16.42 5.07
N LEU A 306 -18.41 15.35 5.02
CA LEU A 306 -18.84 13.97 5.26
C LEU A 306 -18.95 13.63 6.75
N LEU A 307 -18.38 14.45 7.61
CA LEU A 307 -18.46 14.34 9.06
C LEU A 307 -18.85 15.70 9.66
N ARG A 308 -19.99 15.76 10.33
CA ARG A 308 -20.45 16.98 11.00
C ARG A 308 -19.68 17.18 12.31
N PRO A 309 -19.03 18.34 12.53
CA PRO A 309 -18.44 18.67 13.81
C PRO A 309 -19.47 18.65 14.97
N ARG A 310 -19.03 18.19 16.15
CA ARG A 310 -19.81 18.32 17.40
C ARG A 310 -19.68 19.72 17.97
N ASN A 311 -18.46 20.29 17.90
CA ASN A 311 -18.17 21.66 18.30
C ASN A 311 -17.30 22.30 17.21
N GLY A 312 -17.28 23.64 17.19
CA GLY A 312 -16.58 24.40 16.17
C GLY A 312 -17.33 24.41 14.84
N ARG A 313 -16.65 24.85 13.80
CA ARG A 313 -17.27 25.00 12.47
C ARG A 313 -16.24 24.90 11.35
N VAL A 314 -16.71 24.54 10.16
CA VAL A 314 -15.96 24.60 8.90
C VAL A 314 -16.48 25.80 8.12
N VAL A 315 -15.62 26.78 7.89
CA VAL A 315 -15.98 28.07 7.25
C VAL A 315 -15.37 28.13 5.86
N TRP A 316 -16.20 28.21 4.83
CA TRP A 316 -15.80 28.48 3.46
C TRP A 316 -15.81 29.98 3.20
N HIS A 317 -14.65 30.56 2.81
CA HIS A 317 -14.49 32.03 2.66
C HIS A 317 -15.02 32.55 1.33
N GLN A 318 -15.17 31.71 0.32
CA GLN A 318 -15.67 32.10 -1.00
C GLN A 318 -16.84 31.18 -1.43
N GLY A 319 -18.01 31.78 -1.58
CA GLY A 319 -19.25 31.11 -1.97
C GLY A 319 -19.81 30.19 -0.87
N ARG A 320 -21.01 29.62 -1.09
CA ARG A 320 -21.59 28.67 -0.13
C ARG A 320 -20.86 27.32 -0.22
N GLY A 321 -20.57 26.68 0.92
CA GLY A 321 -20.15 25.29 0.98
C GLY A 321 -21.21 24.38 0.36
N GLY A 322 -20.81 23.27 -0.25
CA GLY A 322 -21.76 22.34 -0.86
C GLY A 322 -21.07 21.21 -1.61
N ALA A 323 -21.88 20.23 -2.01
CA ALA A 323 -21.41 19.11 -2.84
C ALA A 323 -20.72 19.62 -4.12
N GLY A 324 -19.67 18.94 -4.54
CA GLY A 324 -18.86 19.29 -5.72
C GLY A 324 -17.72 20.27 -5.47
N ARG A 325 -17.62 20.89 -4.27
CA ARG A 325 -16.49 21.81 -3.97
C ARG A 325 -15.24 21.12 -3.47
N VAL A 326 -15.39 19.94 -2.91
CA VAL A 326 -14.31 19.12 -2.39
C VAL A 326 -14.27 17.82 -3.17
N GLY A 327 -13.19 17.59 -3.85
CA GLY A 327 -12.83 16.29 -4.37
C GLY A 327 -12.05 15.55 -3.28
N PHE A 328 -12.48 14.36 -2.91
CA PHE A 328 -11.83 13.58 -1.88
C PHE A 328 -11.45 12.21 -2.43
N LEU A 329 -10.16 12.02 -2.71
CA LEU A 329 -9.60 10.72 -3.05
C LEU A 329 -9.23 9.99 -1.75
N GLN A 330 -9.94 8.92 -1.46
CA GLN A 330 -9.72 8.11 -0.26
C GLN A 330 -8.53 7.17 -0.45
N GLN A 331 -7.97 6.72 0.67
CA GLN A 331 -6.86 5.78 0.73
C GLN A 331 -7.11 4.48 -0.07
N ASN A 332 -8.32 3.93 -0.01
CA ASN A 332 -8.71 2.76 -0.81
C ASN A 332 -9.66 3.20 -1.94
N PRO A 333 -9.20 3.19 -3.21
CA PRO A 333 -10.00 3.62 -4.36
C PRO A 333 -11.24 2.75 -4.58
N LEU A 334 -11.22 1.46 -4.22
CA LEU A 334 -12.36 0.55 -4.36
C LEU A 334 -13.61 1.02 -3.59
N HIS A 335 -13.41 1.73 -2.48
CA HIS A 335 -14.53 2.26 -1.70
C HIS A 335 -15.23 3.44 -2.37
N GLN A 336 -14.67 3.97 -3.46
CA GLN A 336 -15.22 5.11 -4.19
C GLN A 336 -15.80 4.73 -5.55
N LEU A 337 -15.36 3.61 -6.13
CA LEU A 337 -15.85 3.15 -7.44
C LEU A 337 -17.20 2.47 -7.26
N VAL A 338 -18.26 3.12 -7.74
CA VAL A 338 -19.65 2.68 -7.56
C VAL A 338 -20.34 2.34 -8.88
N CYS A 339 -19.79 2.80 -10.01
CA CYS A 339 -20.36 2.54 -11.33
C CYS A 339 -19.75 1.29 -11.98
N PRO A 340 -20.50 0.63 -12.90
CA PRO A 340 -20.06 -0.57 -13.59
C PRO A 340 -18.80 -0.36 -14.44
N THR A 341 -18.70 0.77 -15.14
CA THR A 341 -17.61 1.05 -16.08
C THR A 341 -16.83 2.33 -15.74
N VAL A 342 -15.61 2.43 -16.25
CA VAL A 342 -14.74 3.62 -16.08
C VAL A 342 -15.41 4.89 -16.61
N GLY A 343 -16.03 4.83 -17.78
CA GLY A 343 -16.70 5.98 -18.38
C GLY A 343 -17.88 6.47 -17.56
N GLU A 344 -18.71 5.54 -17.05
CA GLU A 344 -19.84 5.87 -16.17
C GLU A 344 -19.34 6.47 -14.85
N GLU A 345 -18.28 5.91 -14.26
CA GLU A 345 -17.69 6.40 -13.01
C GLU A 345 -17.21 7.84 -13.15
N VAL A 346 -16.45 8.15 -14.22
CA VAL A 346 -15.94 9.50 -14.45
C VAL A 346 -17.07 10.49 -14.81
N SER A 347 -18.15 10.01 -15.41
CA SER A 347 -19.32 10.83 -15.74
C SER A 347 -20.29 11.05 -14.58
N PHE A 348 -20.13 10.28 -13.49
CA PHE A 348 -21.08 10.28 -12.37
C PHE A 348 -21.23 11.65 -11.69
N ALA A 349 -20.12 12.31 -11.37
CA ALA A 349 -20.15 13.60 -10.69
C ALA A 349 -20.73 14.72 -11.59
N PRO A 350 -20.31 14.91 -12.85
CA PRO A 350 -20.92 15.90 -13.75
C PRO A 350 -22.43 15.72 -13.91
N LEU A 351 -22.92 14.49 -14.07
CA LEU A 351 -24.35 14.22 -14.21
C LEU A 351 -25.15 14.60 -12.96
N ASN A 352 -24.63 14.26 -11.78
CA ASN A 352 -25.35 14.50 -10.50
C ASN A 352 -25.21 15.94 -10.00
N LEU A 353 -24.09 16.61 -10.26
CA LEU A 353 -23.85 18.00 -9.86
C LEU A 353 -24.33 19.01 -10.89
N ARG A 354 -24.81 18.55 -12.06
CA ARG A 354 -25.18 19.40 -13.19
C ARG A 354 -24.05 20.32 -13.64
N CYS A 355 -22.81 19.84 -13.52
CA CYS A 355 -21.65 20.49 -14.09
C CYS A 355 -21.57 20.17 -15.59
N GLY A 356 -20.92 21.01 -16.39
CA GLY A 356 -20.74 20.73 -17.81
C GLY A 356 -19.96 19.43 -18.05
N SER A 357 -20.43 18.59 -18.98
CA SER A 357 -19.72 17.36 -19.39
C SER A 357 -18.56 17.63 -20.39
N GLY A 358 -18.31 18.90 -20.71
CA GLY A 358 -17.26 19.28 -21.65
C GLY A 358 -15.87 19.11 -21.05
N GLY A 359 -15.17 18.01 -21.40
CA GLY A 359 -13.81 17.77 -20.93
C GLY A 359 -13.57 16.35 -20.40
N LEU A 360 -14.59 15.51 -20.34
CA LEU A 360 -14.47 14.13 -19.87
C LEU A 360 -13.47 13.33 -20.70
N ASP A 361 -13.51 13.44 -22.02
CA ASP A 361 -12.56 12.76 -22.92
C ASP A 361 -11.11 13.21 -22.62
N ARG A 362 -10.92 14.52 -22.46
CA ARG A 362 -9.62 15.07 -22.10
C ARG A 362 -9.15 14.63 -20.71
N LEU A 363 -10.07 14.45 -19.78
CA LEU A 363 -9.76 13.97 -18.43
C LEU A 363 -9.38 12.49 -18.49
N LEU A 364 -10.11 11.66 -19.23
CA LEU A 364 -9.77 10.26 -19.48
C LEU A 364 -8.39 10.14 -20.15
N GLU A 365 -8.11 10.98 -21.16
CA GLU A 365 -6.81 11.03 -21.82
C GLU A 365 -5.67 11.38 -20.85
N LYS A 366 -5.81 12.47 -20.10
CA LYS A 366 -4.82 12.92 -19.11
C LYS A 366 -4.57 11.90 -17.99
N SER A 367 -5.59 11.10 -17.66
CA SER A 367 -5.50 10.06 -16.65
C SER A 367 -5.04 8.71 -17.22
N GLY A 368 -4.74 8.63 -18.54
CA GLY A 368 -4.35 7.38 -19.20
C GLY A 368 -5.46 6.32 -19.21
N LEU A 369 -6.73 6.74 -19.31
CA LEU A 369 -7.92 5.90 -19.22
C LEU A 369 -8.73 5.84 -20.53
N SER A 370 -8.33 6.54 -21.62
CA SER A 370 -9.10 6.64 -22.87
C SER A 370 -9.47 5.28 -23.45
N GLY A 371 -8.54 4.33 -23.48
CA GLY A 371 -8.78 2.96 -23.97
C GLY A 371 -9.54 2.06 -23.00
N LEU A 372 -9.86 2.54 -21.81
CA LEU A 372 -10.48 1.76 -20.72
C LEU A 372 -11.91 2.21 -20.41
N ALA A 373 -12.46 3.21 -21.11
CA ALA A 373 -13.76 3.80 -20.78
C ALA A 373 -14.91 2.78 -20.66
N GLY A 374 -14.94 1.75 -21.50
CA GLY A 374 -15.94 0.68 -21.45
C GLY A 374 -15.57 -0.49 -20.53
N ARG A 375 -14.39 -0.47 -19.88
CA ARG A 375 -13.92 -1.58 -19.05
C ARG A 375 -14.61 -1.58 -17.68
N PRO A 376 -15.01 -2.76 -17.14
CA PRO A 376 -15.57 -2.86 -15.81
C PRO A 376 -14.57 -2.37 -14.72
N THR A 377 -15.06 -1.55 -13.78
CA THR A 377 -14.22 -0.99 -12.71
C THR A 377 -13.58 -2.06 -11.82
N GLN A 378 -14.25 -3.20 -11.67
CA GLN A 378 -13.74 -4.35 -10.89
C GLN A 378 -12.64 -5.14 -11.61
N ALA A 379 -12.54 -5.00 -12.94
CA ALA A 379 -11.52 -5.68 -13.77
C ALA A 379 -10.25 -4.84 -13.96
N LEU A 380 -10.14 -3.71 -13.27
CA LEU A 380 -9.00 -2.80 -13.31
C LEU A 380 -7.90 -3.25 -12.34
N SER A 381 -6.64 -3.03 -12.71
CA SER A 381 -5.52 -3.08 -11.77
C SER A 381 -5.67 -1.98 -10.70
N VAL A 382 -5.00 -2.14 -9.55
CA VAL A 382 -5.06 -1.16 -8.45
C VAL A 382 -4.67 0.26 -8.92
N GLY A 383 -3.65 0.39 -9.78
CA GLY A 383 -3.25 1.66 -10.36
C GLY A 383 -4.30 2.26 -11.31
N GLU A 384 -4.98 1.42 -12.13
CA GLU A 384 -6.08 1.87 -12.98
C GLU A 384 -7.29 2.29 -12.15
N GLN A 385 -7.62 1.57 -11.08
CA GLN A 385 -8.68 1.93 -10.14
C GLN A 385 -8.43 3.28 -9.49
N GLN A 386 -7.20 3.53 -9.05
CA GLN A 386 -6.83 4.81 -8.44
C GLN A 386 -6.89 5.97 -9.44
N ARG A 387 -6.41 5.78 -10.67
CA ARG A 387 -6.56 6.79 -11.74
C ARG A 387 -8.02 7.05 -12.07
N THR A 388 -8.85 6.00 -12.09
CA THR A 388 -10.31 6.13 -12.31
C THR A 388 -10.97 6.91 -11.18
N ALA A 389 -10.69 6.57 -9.91
CA ALA A 389 -11.21 7.29 -8.75
C ALA A 389 -10.76 8.77 -8.72
N LEU A 390 -9.51 9.04 -9.10
CA LEU A 390 -9.02 10.41 -9.24
C LEU A 390 -9.74 11.16 -10.37
N ALA A 391 -9.86 10.57 -11.55
CA ALA A 391 -10.58 11.17 -12.69
C ALA A 391 -12.04 11.45 -12.32
N ALA A 392 -12.73 10.50 -11.68
CA ALA A 392 -14.10 10.68 -11.19
C ALA A 392 -14.19 11.82 -10.14
N THR A 393 -13.19 11.92 -9.26
CA THR A 393 -13.12 13.01 -8.28
C THR A 393 -12.93 14.37 -8.96
N LEU A 394 -12.09 14.44 -9.99
CA LEU A 394 -11.76 15.66 -10.72
C LEU A 394 -12.86 16.11 -11.68
N SER A 395 -13.67 15.18 -12.18
CA SER A 395 -14.76 15.48 -13.10
C SER A 395 -15.83 16.41 -12.53
N GLY A 396 -15.93 16.49 -11.19
CA GLY A 396 -16.78 17.43 -10.48
C GLY A 396 -16.22 18.85 -10.35
N GLU A 397 -15.06 19.15 -10.93
CA GLU A 397 -14.35 20.45 -10.88
C GLU A 397 -14.23 21.01 -9.45
N PRO A 398 -13.68 20.23 -8.49
CA PRO A 398 -13.60 20.67 -7.10
C PRO A 398 -12.65 21.86 -6.94
N ARG A 399 -12.92 22.74 -5.97
CA ARG A 399 -12.00 23.84 -5.59
C ARG A 399 -10.89 23.37 -4.65
N LEU A 400 -11.16 22.38 -3.83
CA LEU A 400 -10.20 21.72 -2.95
C LEU A 400 -10.13 20.24 -3.32
N LEU A 401 -8.95 19.77 -3.67
CA LEU A 401 -8.66 18.35 -3.84
C LEU A 401 -7.98 17.82 -2.59
N ILE A 402 -8.58 16.84 -1.93
CA ILE A 402 -8.00 16.12 -0.78
C ILE A 402 -7.52 14.75 -1.27
N LEU A 403 -6.25 14.45 -1.05
CA LEU A 403 -5.63 13.16 -1.37
C LEU A 403 -5.20 12.48 -0.07
N ASP A 404 -5.88 11.40 0.30
CA ASP A 404 -5.60 10.63 1.52
C ASP A 404 -4.69 9.45 1.20
N GLU A 405 -3.43 9.53 1.62
CA GLU A 405 -2.35 8.56 1.40
C GLU A 405 -2.18 8.16 -0.09
N PRO A 406 -1.94 9.13 -1.00
CA PRO A 406 -1.88 8.86 -2.44
C PRO A 406 -0.69 8.00 -2.88
N THR A 407 0.26 7.74 -1.99
CA THR A 407 1.46 6.92 -2.23
C THR A 407 1.25 5.43 -1.98
N LEU A 408 0.13 5.04 -1.36
CA LEU A 408 -0.11 3.66 -0.98
C LEU A 408 -0.39 2.78 -2.21
N GLY A 409 0.31 1.65 -2.31
CA GLY A 409 0.15 0.70 -3.40
C GLY A 409 0.58 1.24 -4.77
N GLN A 410 1.29 2.37 -4.82
CA GLN A 410 1.80 2.96 -6.05
C GLN A 410 3.29 2.68 -6.21
N ASP A 411 3.67 2.28 -7.43
CA ASP A 411 5.06 2.36 -7.82
C ASP A 411 5.47 3.84 -8.09
N GLN A 412 6.76 4.07 -8.19
CA GLN A 412 7.30 5.42 -8.31
C GLN A 412 6.92 6.12 -9.63
N HIS A 413 6.69 5.37 -10.71
CA HIS A 413 6.25 5.93 -11.99
C HIS A 413 4.81 6.44 -11.89
N HIS A 414 3.91 5.62 -11.35
CA HIS A 414 2.52 6.02 -11.14
C HIS A 414 2.39 7.20 -10.17
N LEU A 415 3.21 7.22 -9.09
CA LEU A 415 3.26 8.36 -8.18
C LEU A 415 3.72 9.64 -8.88
N ARG A 416 4.75 9.56 -9.75
CA ARG A 416 5.21 10.69 -10.54
C ARG A 416 4.13 11.24 -11.46
N ASP A 417 3.43 10.35 -12.18
CA ASP A 417 2.35 10.74 -13.10
C ASP A 417 1.18 11.38 -12.35
N LEU A 418 0.80 10.81 -11.20
CA LEU A 418 -0.19 11.39 -10.30
C LEU A 418 0.23 12.79 -9.85
N MET A 419 1.48 12.96 -9.42
CA MET A 419 1.97 14.25 -8.93
C MET A 419 2.16 15.27 -10.07
N ALA A 420 2.44 14.84 -11.29
CA ALA A 420 2.46 15.70 -12.46
C ALA A 420 1.04 16.24 -12.76
N LEU A 421 0.01 15.40 -12.66
CA LEU A 421 -1.38 15.82 -12.78
C LEU A 421 -1.77 16.79 -11.66
N VAL A 422 -1.46 16.48 -10.41
CA VAL A 422 -1.71 17.35 -9.24
C VAL A 422 -1.04 18.71 -9.42
N ARG A 423 0.20 18.73 -9.92
CA ARG A 423 0.90 19.98 -10.26
C ARG A 423 0.16 20.78 -11.32
N SER A 424 -0.23 20.15 -12.43
CA SER A 424 -0.98 20.81 -13.52
C SER A 424 -2.29 21.46 -13.01
N LEU A 425 -2.99 20.79 -12.09
CA LEU A 425 -4.20 21.32 -11.46
C LEU A 425 -3.90 22.51 -10.52
N ASN A 426 -2.83 22.40 -9.72
CA ASN A 426 -2.40 23.47 -8.83
C ASN A 426 -1.95 24.73 -9.60
N GLU A 427 -1.25 24.58 -10.72
CA GLU A 427 -0.90 25.67 -11.65
C GLU A 427 -2.14 26.38 -12.23
N GLN A 428 -3.29 25.70 -12.28
CA GLN A 428 -4.60 26.27 -12.66
C GLN A 428 -5.34 26.90 -11.47
N GLY A 429 -4.70 26.99 -10.30
CA GLY A 429 -5.24 27.64 -9.09
C GLY A 429 -6.02 26.70 -8.17
N GLN A 430 -6.02 25.39 -8.40
CA GLN A 430 -6.68 24.44 -7.52
C GLN A 430 -5.92 24.26 -6.22
N ALA A 431 -6.61 24.34 -5.09
CA ALA A 431 -6.04 24.04 -3.79
C ALA A 431 -5.96 22.52 -3.58
N VAL A 432 -4.87 22.05 -2.97
CA VAL A 432 -4.64 20.62 -2.72
C VAL A 432 -4.28 20.39 -1.26
N LEU A 433 -4.90 19.43 -0.61
CA LEU A 433 -4.53 18.91 0.69
C LEU A 433 -4.00 17.49 0.56
N LEU A 434 -2.72 17.30 0.82
CA LEU A 434 -2.08 15.99 0.90
C LEU A 434 -2.16 15.48 2.34
N ILE A 435 -2.70 14.30 2.53
CA ILE A 435 -2.62 13.57 3.80
C ILE A 435 -1.69 12.41 3.56
N THR A 436 -0.52 12.41 4.22
CA THR A 436 0.45 11.35 4.03
C THR A 436 1.47 11.29 5.17
N HIS A 437 2.08 10.14 5.34
CA HIS A 437 3.25 9.96 6.20
C HIS A 437 4.58 10.05 5.43
N ASP A 438 4.53 10.21 4.10
CA ASP A 438 5.70 10.32 3.23
C ASP A 438 6.31 11.73 3.31
N ARG A 439 7.38 11.85 4.11
CA ARG A 439 8.07 13.12 4.34
C ARG A 439 8.79 13.65 3.08
N ASP A 440 9.27 12.76 2.22
CA ASP A 440 9.95 13.16 0.98
C ASP A 440 8.94 13.78 0.00
N LEU A 441 7.75 13.18 -0.14
CA LEU A 441 6.65 13.75 -0.91
C LEU A 441 6.26 15.14 -0.35
N VAL A 442 6.08 15.25 0.97
CA VAL A 442 5.73 16.53 1.62
C VAL A 442 6.82 17.58 1.40
N ALA A 443 8.10 17.21 1.57
CA ALA A 443 9.24 18.08 1.33
C ALA A 443 9.31 18.58 -0.13
N HIS A 444 8.82 17.79 -1.08
CA HIS A 444 8.78 18.19 -2.49
C HIS A 444 7.64 19.15 -2.82
N CYS A 445 6.42 18.80 -2.36
CA CYS A 445 5.19 19.38 -2.92
C CYS A 445 4.56 20.45 -2.03
N ALA A 446 4.60 20.29 -0.69
CA ALA A 446 3.83 21.14 0.19
C ALA A 446 4.42 22.54 0.39
N GLY A 447 3.57 23.55 0.35
CA GLY A 447 3.90 24.93 0.78
C GLY A 447 3.81 25.09 2.29
N ARG A 448 2.77 24.48 2.91
CA ARG A 448 2.53 24.49 4.35
C ARG A 448 2.31 23.08 4.86
N VAL A 449 2.76 22.80 6.09
CA VAL A 449 2.68 21.47 6.69
C VAL A 449 2.06 21.54 8.07
N TRP A 450 1.14 20.62 8.32
CA TRP A 450 0.44 20.49 9.58
C TRP A 450 0.76 19.10 10.17
N GLU A 451 1.19 19.05 11.42
CA GLU A 451 1.35 17.78 12.13
C GLU A 451 0.10 17.50 12.95
N MET A 452 -0.39 16.26 12.83
CA MET A 452 -1.52 15.78 13.59
C MET A 452 -1.09 14.70 14.58
N ARG A 453 -1.38 14.91 15.88
CA ARG A 453 -1.12 13.97 16.97
C ARG A 453 -2.28 13.95 17.95
N ASP A 454 -2.73 12.76 18.32
CA ASP A 454 -3.78 12.54 19.33
C ASP A 454 -5.01 13.43 19.15
N GLY A 455 -5.42 13.63 17.91
CA GLY A 455 -6.58 14.44 17.55
C GLY A 455 -6.35 15.94 17.51
N HIS A 456 -5.13 16.42 17.78
CA HIS A 456 -4.76 17.84 17.68
C HIS A 456 -3.97 18.12 16.41
N VAL A 457 -4.13 19.31 15.84
CA VAL A 457 -3.41 19.75 14.64
C VAL A 457 -2.57 21.00 14.95
N LYS A 458 -1.31 21.01 14.49
CA LYS A 458 -0.39 22.14 14.66
C LYS A 458 0.40 22.38 13.38
N GLU A 459 0.56 23.62 12.97
CA GLU A 459 1.44 23.98 11.87
C GLU A 459 2.91 23.77 12.27
N ILE A 460 3.69 23.14 11.40
CA ILE A 460 5.11 22.86 11.61
C ILE A 460 5.94 23.41 10.45
N ALA A 461 7.23 23.55 10.66
CA ALA A 461 8.16 23.82 9.57
C ALA A 461 8.13 22.70 8.54
N LYS A 462 8.25 23.05 7.26
CA LYS A 462 8.36 22.08 6.18
C LYS A 462 9.58 21.17 6.44
N PRO A 463 9.44 19.84 6.34
CA PRO A 463 10.58 18.95 6.47
C PRO A 463 11.62 19.25 5.40
N GLU A 464 12.89 19.16 5.77
CA GLU A 464 13.99 19.27 4.82
C GLU A 464 13.99 18.06 3.90
N ARG A 465 14.41 18.27 2.65
CA ARG A 465 14.64 17.14 1.73
C ARG A 465 15.76 16.30 2.32
N SER A 466 15.57 15.00 2.38
CA SER A 466 16.66 14.12 2.78
C SER A 466 17.78 14.21 1.74
N GLU A 467 18.87 14.92 2.04
CA GLU A 467 20.08 15.07 1.19
C GLU A 467 20.87 13.76 1.02
N ARG A 468 20.32 12.62 1.47
CA ARG A 468 20.96 11.30 1.31
C ARG A 468 20.60 10.62 -0.01
N ALA A 469 20.80 11.33 -1.10
CA ALA A 469 20.73 10.75 -2.43
C ALA A 469 21.75 11.45 -3.33
N ILE A 470 23.03 11.39 -3.01
CA ILE A 470 24.19 11.53 -3.92
C ILE A 470 25.44 11.54 -3.01
N SER A 471 25.97 10.39 -2.69
CA SER A 471 27.41 10.19 -2.45
C SER A 471 27.72 8.69 -2.56
#